data_40afefa41f14ed1da029c206a331d5f8
#
_entry.id   40afefa41f14ed1da029c206a331d5f8
#
_cell.length_a   1.000
_cell.length_b   1.000
_cell.length_c   1.000
_cell.angle_alpha   90.00
_cell.angle_beta   90.00
_cell.angle_gamma   90.00
#
_symmetry.space_group_name_H-M   'P 1'
#
loop_
_entity.id
_entity.type
_entity.pdbx_description
1 polymer ?
#
loop_
_entity_poly.entity_id
_entity_poly.type
_entity_poly.pdbx_seq_one_letter_code
_entity_poly.pdbx_strand_id
1 'polypeptide(L)'
;GIAPDGDYKVYDVPVRILKETFDTNFFALVELTQIMLPLIRKSPAGRIVNQSSILASLTAQSLPDSPLKQGKSFAYNASKTAVNAFTVHLADFLKGTPVKVNSAHPGSVRTTMNPGGNLEDFEGARTAVALAMLPENGPSGGFFYLDTPLPW
;
A
#
# COMPACT_ATOMS: atom_id res chain seq x y z
N GLY A 1 -2.03 4.87 8.18
CA GLY A 1 -2.56 3.56 8.57
C GLY A 1 -2.27 3.26 10.04
N ILE A 2 -2.86 2.20 10.55
CA ILE A 2 -2.68 1.71 11.93
C ILE A 2 -2.29 0.22 11.91
N ALA A 3 -1.62 -0.25 12.97
CA ALA A 3 -1.21 -1.64 13.18
C ALA A 3 -1.37 -2.02 14.67
N PRO A 4 -2.60 -2.11 15.19
CA PRO A 4 -2.85 -2.33 16.61
C PRO A 4 -2.74 -3.80 17.05
N ASP A 5 -2.36 -4.69 16.14
CA ASP A 5 -2.35 -6.15 16.33
C ASP A 5 -0.97 -6.75 16.61
N GLY A 6 0.05 -5.93 16.91
CA GLY A 6 1.43 -6.39 17.11
C GLY A 6 1.63 -7.43 18.23
N ASP A 7 0.77 -7.42 19.24
CA ASP A 7 0.85 -8.34 20.38
C ASP A 7 0.06 -9.65 20.20
N TYR A 8 -0.74 -9.75 19.12
CA TYR A 8 -1.59 -10.91 18.86
C TYR A 8 -0.92 -11.90 17.90
N LYS A 9 -1.25 -13.17 18.06
CA LYS A 9 -0.95 -14.19 17.06
C LYS A 9 -2.06 -14.26 16.02
N VAL A 10 -1.77 -14.79 14.83
CA VAL A 10 -2.71 -14.84 13.71
C VAL A 10 -4.06 -15.48 14.07
N TYR A 11 -4.07 -16.44 14.98
CA TYR A 11 -5.28 -17.20 15.36
C TYR A 11 -6.06 -16.58 16.54
N ASP A 12 -5.54 -15.55 17.21
CA ASP A 12 -6.17 -14.93 18.37
C ASP A 12 -6.41 -13.42 18.22
N VAL A 13 -6.14 -12.85 17.05
CA VAL A 13 -6.46 -11.45 16.74
C VAL A 13 -7.98 -11.23 16.88
N PRO A 14 -8.42 -10.39 17.82
CA PRO A 14 -9.85 -10.12 17.96
C PRO A 14 -10.45 -9.51 16.68
N VAL A 15 -11.64 -9.97 16.28
CA VAL A 15 -12.31 -9.47 15.07
C VAL A 15 -12.54 -7.96 15.11
N ARG A 16 -12.72 -7.34 16.28
CA ARG A 16 -12.81 -5.88 16.42
C ARG A 16 -11.53 -5.17 15.93
N ILE A 17 -10.35 -5.74 16.21
CA ILE A 17 -9.06 -5.21 15.77
C ILE A 17 -8.91 -5.34 14.24
N LEU A 18 -9.35 -6.46 13.66
CA LEU A 18 -9.41 -6.63 12.21
C LEU A 18 -10.28 -5.55 11.57
N LYS A 19 -11.50 -5.36 12.08
CA LYS A 19 -12.43 -4.33 11.57
C LYS A 19 -11.82 -2.93 11.65
N GLU A 20 -11.34 -2.51 12.82
CA GLU A 20 -10.72 -1.20 13.04
C GLU A 20 -9.54 -0.96 12.07
N THR A 21 -8.69 -1.99 11.88
CA THR A 21 -7.55 -1.91 10.97
C THR A 21 -8.01 -1.76 9.52
N PHE A 22 -9.00 -2.55 9.09
CA PHE A 22 -9.54 -2.47 7.74
C PHE A 22 -10.32 -1.17 7.50
N ASP A 23 -11.09 -0.70 8.46
CA ASP A 23 -11.81 0.57 8.36
C ASP A 23 -10.84 1.72 8.06
N THR A 24 -9.73 1.80 8.81
CA THR A 24 -8.73 2.86 8.63
C THR A 24 -7.85 2.65 7.40
N ASN A 25 -7.29 1.43 7.20
CA ASN A 25 -6.24 1.22 6.22
C ASN A 25 -6.77 0.94 4.82
N PHE A 26 -8.00 0.43 4.70
CA PHE A 26 -8.56 -0.04 3.45
C PHE A 26 -9.88 0.64 3.08
N PHE A 27 -10.93 0.54 3.90
CA PHE A 27 -12.24 1.07 3.51
C PHE A 27 -12.23 2.58 3.34
N ALA A 28 -11.59 3.33 4.25
CA ALA A 28 -11.45 4.78 4.10
C ALA A 28 -10.66 5.17 2.83
N LEU A 29 -9.65 4.39 2.43
CA LEU A 29 -8.91 4.60 1.18
C LEU A 29 -9.81 4.38 -0.04
N VAL A 30 -10.60 3.31 -0.05
CA VAL A 30 -11.54 3.00 -1.14
C VAL A 30 -12.58 4.12 -1.25
N GLU A 31 -13.21 4.51 -0.15
CA GLU A 31 -14.20 5.57 -0.11
C GLU A 31 -13.64 6.90 -0.61
N LEU A 32 -12.49 7.33 -0.11
CA LEU A 32 -11.80 8.52 -0.58
C LEU A 32 -11.54 8.47 -2.09
N THR A 33 -11.07 7.32 -2.58
CA THR A 33 -10.80 7.13 -4.01
C THR A 33 -12.07 7.26 -4.83
N GLN A 34 -13.18 6.65 -4.39
CA GLN A 34 -14.48 6.73 -5.08
C GLN A 34 -14.98 8.18 -5.16
N ILE A 35 -14.86 8.95 -4.08
CA ILE A 35 -15.24 10.37 -4.03
C ILE A 35 -14.39 11.21 -4.98
N MET A 36 -13.08 10.97 -5.01
CA MET A 36 -12.13 11.76 -5.80
C MET A 36 -12.06 11.35 -7.27
N LEU A 37 -12.42 10.12 -7.61
CA LEU A 37 -12.24 9.55 -8.95
C LEU A 37 -12.89 10.37 -10.07
N PRO A 38 -14.10 10.96 -9.94
CA PRO A 38 -14.69 11.79 -10.98
C PRO A 38 -13.85 13.03 -11.32
N LEU A 39 -13.11 13.57 -10.33
CA LEU A 39 -12.20 14.70 -10.54
C LEU A 39 -10.88 14.25 -11.16
N ILE A 40 -10.31 13.16 -10.66
CA ILE A 40 -9.04 12.59 -11.15
C ILE A 40 -9.17 12.21 -12.63
N ARG A 41 -10.30 11.66 -13.05
CA ARG A 41 -10.55 11.30 -14.45
C ARG A 41 -10.64 12.47 -15.41
N LYS A 42 -10.85 13.69 -14.92
CA LYS A 42 -10.83 14.92 -15.73
C LYS A 42 -9.40 15.43 -15.97
N SER A 43 -8.43 14.94 -15.21
CA SER A 43 -7.03 15.33 -15.35
C SER A 43 -6.40 14.64 -16.56
N PRO A 44 -5.63 15.35 -17.41
CA PRO A 44 -4.85 14.74 -18.48
C PRO A 44 -3.67 13.91 -17.95
N ALA A 45 -3.35 14.05 -16.65
CA ALA A 45 -2.23 13.37 -16.01
C ALA A 45 -2.59 12.90 -14.58
N GLY A 46 -3.76 12.26 -14.40
CA GLY A 46 -4.21 11.78 -13.10
C GLY A 46 -3.26 10.70 -12.54
N ARG A 47 -2.94 10.80 -11.23
CA ARG A 47 -2.10 9.82 -10.52
C ARG A 47 -2.76 9.44 -9.21
N ILE A 48 -2.88 8.13 -8.99
CA ILE A 48 -3.34 7.54 -7.73
C ILE A 48 -2.20 6.69 -7.18
N VAL A 49 -1.69 7.07 -6.02
CA VAL A 49 -0.61 6.36 -5.34
C VAL A 49 -1.13 5.84 -4.01
N ASN A 50 -1.31 4.54 -3.93
CA ASN A 50 -1.80 3.87 -2.74
C ASN A 50 -0.63 3.50 -1.83
N GLN A 51 -0.58 4.08 -0.62
CA GLN A 51 0.47 3.76 0.36
C GLN A 51 0.26 2.35 0.91
N SER A 52 1.11 1.44 0.46
CA SER A 52 1.14 0.04 0.86
C SER A 52 2.35 -0.26 1.76
N SER A 53 2.76 -1.51 1.83
CA SER A 53 3.90 -2.01 2.60
C SER A 53 4.45 -3.27 1.94
N ILE A 54 5.75 -3.54 2.05
CA ILE A 54 6.30 -4.85 1.65
C ILE A 54 5.62 -6.02 2.39
N LEU A 55 5.11 -5.76 3.59
CA LEU A 55 4.33 -6.72 4.37
C LEU A 55 2.97 -7.07 3.73
N ALA A 56 2.56 -6.37 2.66
CA ALA A 56 1.40 -6.72 1.84
C ALA A 56 1.68 -7.83 0.82
N SER A 57 2.95 -8.09 0.52
CA SER A 57 3.36 -9.06 -0.49
C SER A 57 3.19 -10.50 0.01
N LEU A 58 2.18 -11.20 -0.48
CA LEU A 58 1.99 -12.62 -0.18
C LEU A 58 3.13 -13.46 -0.75
N THR A 59 3.62 -13.12 -1.95
CA THR A 59 4.77 -13.77 -2.56
C THR A 59 6.01 -13.64 -1.68
N ALA A 60 6.35 -12.43 -1.23
CA ALA A 60 7.53 -12.22 -0.40
C ALA A 60 7.39 -12.88 0.99
N GLN A 61 6.18 -12.87 1.58
CA GLN A 61 5.93 -13.51 2.86
C GLN A 61 5.96 -15.04 2.81
N SER A 62 5.59 -15.65 1.68
CA SER A 62 5.52 -17.11 1.52
C SER A 62 6.89 -17.77 1.30
N LEU A 63 7.93 -17.01 0.97
CA LEU A 63 9.27 -17.55 0.78
C LEU A 63 9.76 -18.26 2.06
N PRO A 64 10.44 -19.44 1.96
CA PRO A 64 10.89 -20.23 3.11
C PRO A 64 11.70 -19.41 4.12
N ASP A 65 12.64 -18.59 3.65
CA ASP A 65 13.58 -17.80 4.46
C ASP A 65 13.25 -16.30 4.47
N SER A 66 11.98 -15.94 4.27
CA SER A 66 11.59 -14.54 4.23
C SER A 66 11.84 -13.84 5.56
N PRO A 67 12.60 -12.73 5.58
CA PRO A 67 12.77 -11.90 6.76
C PRO A 67 11.46 -11.25 7.21
N LEU A 68 10.47 -11.17 6.32
CA LEU A 68 9.16 -10.58 6.60
C LEU A 68 8.30 -11.44 7.53
N LYS A 69 8.63 -12.72 7.71
CA LYS A 69 7.95 -13.62 8.66
C LYS A 69 8.01 -13.17 10.12
N GLN A 70 8.93 -12.27 10.44
CA GLN A 70 9.02 -11.66 11.78
C GLN A 70 8.02 -10.53 11.99
N GLY A 71 7.48 -9.94 10.94
CA GLY A 71 6.43 -8.93 10.99
C GLY A 71 5.06 -9.57 11.20
N LYS A 72 4.66 -9.76 12.47
CA LYS A 72 3.52 -10.61 12.86
C LYS A 72 2.16 -9.91 12.91
N SER A 73 2.03 -8.70 12.42
CA SER A 73 0.77 -7.94 12.43
C SER A 73 -0.17 -8.41 11.33
N PHE A 74 -0.92 -9.48 11.58
CA PHE A 74 -1.80 -10.10 10.57
C PHE A 74 -2.86 -9.13 10.03
N ALA A 75 -3.53 -8.37 10.93
CA ALA A 75 -4.57 -7.42 10.51
C ALA A 75 -3.98 -6.32 9.62
N TYR A 76 -2.83 -5.78 9.99
CA TYR A 76 -2.11 -4.80 9.18
C TYR A 76 -1.71 -5.37 7.82
N ASN A 77 -1.02 -6.52 7.80
CA ASN A 77 -0.54 -7.16 6.58
C ASN A 77 -1.70 -7.44 5.62
N ALA A 78 -2.79 -8.05 6.13
CA ALA A 78 -3.99 -8.34 5.35
C ALA A 78 -4.65 -7.06 4.81
N SER A 79 -4.74 -6.00 5.60
CA SER A 79 -5.29 -4.71 5.13
C SER A 79 -4.45 -4.10 3.99
N LYS A 80 -3.13 -4.21 4.06
CA LYS A 80 -2.23 -3.72 2.99
C LYS A 80 -2.24 -4.63 1.76
N THR A 81 -2.46 -5.93 1.91
CA THR A 81 -2.73 -6.83 0.79
C THR A 81 -4.03 -6.44 0.08
N ALA A 82 -5.08 -6.07 0.82
CA ALA A 82 -6.32 -5.57 0.24
C ALA A 82 -6.10 -4.25 -0.53
N VAL A 83 -5.24 -3.33 -0.04
CA VAL A 83 -4.82 -2.12 -0.77
C VAL A 83 -4.12 -2.48 -2.09
N ASN A 84 -3.26 -3.49 -2.10
CA ASN A 84 -2.59 -3.97 -3.31
C ASN A 84 -3.62 -4.55 -4.31
N ALA A 85 -4.55 -5.37 -3.85
CA ALA A 85 -5.62 -5.90 -4.70
C ALA A 85 -6.46 -4.77 -5.30
N PHE A 86 -6.86 -3.77 -4.51
CA PHE A 86 -7.60 -2.60 -4.99
C PHE A 86 -6.81 -1.83 -6.07
N THR A 87 -5.49 -1.67 -5.89
CA THR A 87 -4.61 -1.03 -6.88
C THR A 87 -4.67 -1.73 -8.23
N VAL A 88 -4.56 -3.07 -8.24
CA VAL A 88 -4.62 -3.88 -9.46
C VAL A 88 -5.96 -3.71 -10.17
N HIS A 89 -7.06 -3.89 -9.44
CA HIS A 89 -8.41 -3.78 -10.01
C HIS A 89 -8.73 -2.37 -10.52
N LEU A 90 -8.32 -1.33 -9.78
CA LEU A 90 -8.54 0.05 -10.19
C LEU A 90 -7.70 0.43 -11.41
N ALA A 91 -6.46 -0.06 -11.50
CA ALA A 91 -5.60 0.15 -12.65
C ALA A 91 -6.16 -0.52 -13.91
N ASP A 92 -6.71 -1.74 -13.78
CA ASP A 92 -7.36 -2.44 -14.90
C ASP A 92 -8.63 -1.69 -15.35
N PHE A 93 -9.48 -1.25 -14.41
CA PHE A 93 -10.66 -0.45 -14.72
C PHE A 93 -10.33 0.86 -15.44
N LEU A 94 -9.20 1.49 -15.13
CA LEU A 94 -8.76 2.76 -15.72
C LEU A 94 -7.84 2.57 -16.95
N LYS A 95 -7.68 1.33 -17.42
CA LYS A 95 -6.89 1.03 -18.61
C LYS A 95 -7.42 1.80 -19.82
N GLY A 96 -6.50 2.36 -20.61
CA GLY A 96 -6.85 3.20 -21.76
C GLY A 96 -7.19 4.66 -21.42
N THR A 97 -7.13 5.03 -20.13
CA THR A 97 -7.23 6.43 -19.68
C THR A 97 -5.85 7.00 -19.34
N PRO A 98 -5.68 8.34 -19.23
CA PRO A 98 -4.40 8.92 -18.81
C PRO A 98 -4.08 8.73 -17.31
N VAL A 99 -5.00 8.15 -16.53
CA VAL A 99 -4.81 7.93 -15.09
C VAL A 99 -3.90 6.73 -14.82
N LYS A 100 -2.91 6.90 -13.97
CA LYS A 100 -2.04 5.81 -13.50
C LYS A 100 -2.32 5.52 -12.02
N VAL A 101 -2.35 4.22 -11.68
CA VAL A 101 -2.64 3.74 -10.32
C VAL A 101 -1.55 2.77 -9.89
N ASN A 102 -0.84 3.07 -8.81
CA ASN A 102 0.23 2.19 -8.31
C ASN A 102 0.24 2.14 -6.78
N SER A 103 0.77 1.05 -6.23
CA SER A 103 1.09 0.90 -4.82
C SER A 103 2.54 1.30 -4.53
N ALA A 104 2.76 2.02 -3.43
CA ALA A 104 4.08 2.44 -2.96
C ALA A 104 4.44 1.75 -1.65
N HIS A 105 5.64 1.17 -1.56
CA HIS A 105 6.28 0.80 -0.30
C HIS A 105 7.21 1.95 0.13
N PRO A 106 7.10 2.48 1.36
CA PRO A 106 7.94 3.60 1.81
C PRO A 106 9.32 3.18 2.31
N GLY A 107 9.59 1.88 2.46
CA GLY A 107 10.72 1.40 3.25
C GLY A 107 10.39 1.35 4.74
N SER A 108 11.43 1.15 5.58
CA SER A 108 11.31 1.11 7.04
C SER A 108 11.49 2.51 7.64
N VAL A 109 10.45 3.32 7.53
CA VAL A 109 10.45 4.72 7.98
C VAL A 109 10.29 4.80 9.49
N ARG A 110 11.05 5.69 10.14
CA ARG A 110 10.94 5.98 11.57
C ARG A 110 9.69 6.84 11.82
N THR A 111 8.72 6.24 12.50
CA THR A 111 7.43 6.86 12.83
C THR A 111 6.98 6.42 14.23
N THR A 112 5.90 7.00 14.73
CA THR A 112 5.28 6.52 15.98
C THR A 112 4.82 5.05 15.89
N MET A 113 4.43 4.59 14.70
CA MET A 113 4.06 3.20 14.45
C MET A 113 5.28 2.27 14.29
N ASN A 114 6.43 2.80 13.89
CA ASN A 114 7.68 2.07 13.67
C ASN A 114 8.88 2.84 14.24
N PRO A 115 9.03 2.91 15.57
CA PRO A 115 10.12 3.66 16.20
C PRO A 115 11.53 3.17 15.82
N GLY A 116 11.64 1.87 15.44
CA GLY A 116 12.88 1.23 14.99
C GLY A 116 13.20 1.42 13.52
N GLY A 117 12.42 2.23 12.78
CA GLY A 117 12.70 2.53 11.38
C GLY A 117 14.08 3.19 11.16
N ASN A 118 14.68 2.91 10.02
CA ASN A 118 16.03 3.37 9.66
C ASN A 118 16.02 4.48 8.60
N LEU A 119 14.85 4.85 8.07
CA LEU A 119 14.69 5.95 7.12
C LEU A 119 13.99 7.13 7.79
N GLU A 120 14.36 8.33 7.37
CA GLU A 120 13.63 9.54 7.74
C GLU A 120 12.35 9.68 6.89
N ASP A 121 11.43 10.55 7.29
CA ASP A 121 10.12 10.72 6.65
C ASP A 121 10.23 11.14 5.19
N PHE A 122 11.14 12.07 4.85
CA PHE A 122 11.38 12.50 3.48
C PHE A 122 11.97 11.38 2.59
N GLU A 123 12.76 10.47 3.15
CA GLU A 123 13.28 9.30 2.42
C GLU A 123 12.15 8.31 2.11
N GLY A 124 11.27 8.08 3.10
CA GLY A 124 10.08 7.25 2.93
C GLY A 124 9.08 7.80 1.90
N ALA A 125 9.05 9.11 1.70
CA ALA A 125 8.17 9.75 0.73
C ALA A 125 8.62 9.55 -0.73
N ARG A 126 9.89 9.23 -0.99
CA ARG A 126 10.48 9.20 -2.34
C ARG A 126 9.73 8.32 -3.33
N THR A 127 9.35 7.10 -2.93
CA THR A 127 8.58 6.19 -3.81
C THR A 127 7.24 6.81 -4.21
N ALA A 128 6.50 7.34 -3.25
CA ALA A 128 5.19 7.94 -3.51
C ALA A 128 5.30 9.18 -4.41
N VAL A 129 6.30 10.03 -4.18
CA VAL A 129 6.56 11.23 -5.01
C VAL A 129 6.94 10.81 -6.43
N ALA A 130 7.83 9.85 -6.61
CA ALA A 130 8.22 9.36 -7.94
C ALA A 130 7.00 8.81 -8.71
N LEU A 131 6.13 8.04 -8.06
CA LEU A 131 4.91 7.52 -8.68
C LEU A 131 3.87 8.61 -8.97
N ALA A 132 3.80 9.67 -8.16
CA ALA A 132 2.92 10.82 -8.39
C ALA A 132 3.40 11.69 -9.57
N MET A 133 4.69 11.65 -9.89
CA MET A 133 5.33 12.41 -10.98
C MET A 133 5.57 11.59 -12.24
N LEU A 134 5.00 10.38 -12.35
CA LEU A 134 5.19 9.51 -13.52
C LEU A 134 4.81 10.21 -14.82
N PRO A 135 5.58 10.02 -15.91
CA PRO A 135 5.20 10.47 -17.25
C PRO A 135 3.97 9.71 -17.77
N GLU A 136 3.43 10.16 -18.89
CA GLU A 136 2.25 9.56 -19.52
C GLU A 136 2.45 8.06 -19.85
N ASN A 137 3.64 7.69 -20.32
CA ASN A 137 4.02 6.31 -20.62
C ASN A 137 4.49 5.49 -19.41
N GLY A 138 4.39 6.05 -18.20
CA GLY A 138 4.78 5.37 -16.97
C GLY A 138 3.88 4.17 -16.62
N PRO A 139 4.33 3.31 -15.69
CA PRO A 139 3.60 2.11 -15.29
C PRO A 139 2.27 2.42 -14.60
N SER A 140 1.33 1.47 -14.69
CA SER A 140 0.07 1.46 -13.95
C SER A 140 -0.24 0.03 -13.53
N GLY A 141 -0.75 -0.16 -12.32
CA GLY A 141 -1.06 -1.47 -11.77
C GLY A 141 0.15 -2.18 -11.18
N GLY A 142 1.21 -1.44 -10.79
CA GLY A 142 2.40 -2.00 -10.17
C GLY A 142 2.53 -1.69 -8.68
N PHE A 143 3.41 -2.42 -8.02
CA PHE A 143 3.82 -2.21 -6.64
C PHE A 143 5.33 -1.92 -6.62
N PHE A 144 5.75 -0.83 -5.97
CA PHE A 144 7.12 -0.32 -6.10
C PHE A 144 7.74 0.06 -4.77
N TYR A 145 9.07 -0.09 -4.72
CA TYR A 145 9.96 0.57 -3.77
C TYR A 145 11.04 1.31 -4.56
N LEU A 146 11.05 2.63 -4.47
CA LEU A 146 11.83 3.50 -5.37
C LEU A 146 11.51 3.13 -6.84
N ASP A 147 12.53 2.79 -7.62
CA ASP A 147 12.39 2.40 -9.03
C ASP A 147 12.26 0.88 -9.24
N THR A 148 12.21 0.11 -8.14
CA THR A 148 12.18 -1.35 -8.20
C THR A 148 10.76 -1.88 -8.06
N PRO A 149 10.25 -2.67 -9.04
CA PRO A 149 9.02 -3.41 -8.90
C PRO A 149 9.13 -4.46 -7.77
N LEU A 150 8.11 -4.52 -6.94
CA LEU A 150 7.97 -5.50 -5.87
C LEU A 150 6.98 -6.59 -6.27
N PRO A 151 7.14 -7.82 -5.78
CA PRO A 151 6.14 -8.87 -5.96
C PRO A 151 4.89 -8.59 -5.11
N TRP A 152 3.73 -9.06 -5.62
CA TRP A 152 2.45 -8.99 -4.93
C TRP A 152 2.32 -9.94 -3.72
#